data_1bec20bc4efbdd2eb5a993ad95896412
#
_entry.id   1bec20bc4efbdd2eb5a993ad95896412
#
_cell.length_a   1.000
_cell.length_b   1.000
_cell.length_c   1.000
_cell.angle_alpha   90.00
_cell.angle_beta   90.00
_cell.angle_gamma   90.00
#
_symmetry.space_group_name_H-M   'P 1'
#
loop_
_entity.id
_entity.type
_entity.pdbx_description
1 polymer ?
#
loop_
_entity_poly.entity_id
_entity_poly.type
_entity_poly.pdbx_seq_one_letter_code
_entity_poly.pdbx_strand_id
1 'polypeptide(L)'
;MNGCKESVHQGLVHFMGFFRVTYPVFLRLPYPGFLWYDIEKPPGGNNMNFMEIAQTRQSCRSYDCAKEVEQEKLEAILRAAQLAPSACNGQPYKITVCKGEAAKAVAAACTGMGMNKFAVQAPVQLVLSEMPYVKSAAVGAKVKKNDYRSIDIGIVAAYITAEAAAQGLGTCILGWLDDSKIRQICDLAYPVRLVITLGYAAEGDKLRPKKRKELKELVAYK
;
A
#
# COMPACT_ATOMS: atom_id res chain seq x y z
N MET A 1 -38.82 37.61 -48.47
CA MET A 1 -38.47 39.04 -48.22
C MET A 1 -37.38 39.10 -47.26
N ASN A 2 -36.25 39.34 -47.76
CA ASN A 2 -35.20 40.29 -47.35
C ASN A 2 -34.68 40.10 -45.96
N GLY A 3 -33.45 39.93 -45.70
CA GLY A 3 -32.26 40.26 -46.44
C GLY A 3 -31.20 40.68 -45.46
N CYS A 4 -30.03 40.29 -45.80
CA CYS A 4 -28.75 40.94 -45.77
C CYS A 4 -28.04 41.03 -44.40
N LYS A 5 -26.89 40.35 -44.32
CA LYS A 5 -25.53 40.67 -44.79
C LYS A 5 -24.67 41.43 -43.80
N GLU A 6 -23.54 40.82 -43.49
CA GLU A 6 -22.14 41.35 -43.52
C GLU A 6 -21.76 42.37 -42.43
N SER A 7 -20.57 42.41 -41.88
CA SER A 7 -19.22 42.02 -42.27
C SER A 7 -18.27 42.22 -41.07
N VAL A 8 -17.31 41.35 -40.89
CA VAL A 8 -15.84 41.49 -40.90
C VAL A 8 -15.26 42.85 -40.39
N HIS A 9 -14.45 42.83 -39.36
CA HIS A 9 -13.05 43.21 -39.48
C HIS A 9 -12.21 42.96 -38.19
N GLN A 10 -11.03 42.53 -38.47
CA GLN A 10 -9.80 42.25 -37.74
C GLN A 10 -9.39 43.32 -36.71
N GLY A 11 -8.68 42.86 -35.69
CA GLY A 11 -7.88 43.68 -34.83
C GLY A 11 -7.03 42.84 -33.86
N LEU A 12 -5.82 42.49 -34.31
CA LEU A 12 -4.73 41.96 -33.48
C LEU A 12 -4.32 42.99 -32.43
N VAL A 13 -4.22 42.63 -31.16
CA VAL A 13 -3.22 43.19 -30.25
C VAL A 13 -2.81 42.17 -29.20
N HIS A 14 -1.51 41.87 -29.15
CA HIS A 14 -0.79 41.15 -28.12
C HIS A 14 -1.02 41.80 -26.73
N PHE A 15 -1.33 40.96 -25.72
CA PHE A 15 -0.90 41.27 -24.36
C PHE A 15 -0.62 39.98 -23.60
N MET A 16 0.66 39.74 -23.29
CA MET A 16 1.10 38.78 -22.30
C MET A 16 0.58 39.19 -20.93
N GLY A 17 -0.15 38.32 -20.28
CA GLY A 17 -0.55 38.46 -18.90
C GLY A 17 -0.68 37.11 -18.22
N PHE A 18 0.26 36.81 -17.32
CA PHE A 18 0.21 35.64 -16.46
C PHE A 18 -1.09 35.62 -15.65
N PHE A 19 -2.03 34.75 -16.01
CA PHE A 19 -3.13 34.39 -15.12
C PHE A 19 -2.80 33.11 -14.37
N ARG A 20 -2.44 33.30 -13.11
CA ARG A 20 -2.46 32.27 -12.08
C ARG A 20 -3.92 31.88 -11.86
N VAL A 21 -4.38 30.78 -12.45
CA VAL A 21 -5.73 30.27 -12.21
C VAL A 21 -5.70 29.51 -10.89
N THR A 22 -6.12 30.21 -9.83
CA THR A 22 -6.54 29.58 -8.58
C THR A 22 -7.95 29.04 -8.80
N TYR A 23 -8.11 27.71 -8.80
CA TYR A 23 -9.43 27.08 -8.77
C TYR A 23 -9.93 26.99 -7.32
N PRO A 24 -11.01 27.66 -6.96
CA PRO A 24 -11.78 27.26 -5.79
C PRO A 24 -12.81 26.23 -6.25
N VAL A 25 -12.48 24.94 -6.18
CA VAL A 25 -13.50 23.91 -6.37
C VAL A 25 -14.18 23.66 -5.03
N PHE A 26 -15.20 24.44 -4.74
CA PHE A 26 -16.24 24.07 -3.79
C PHE A 26 -17.26 23.17 -4.49
N LEU A 27 -17.04 21.87 -4.49
CA LEU A 27 -18.09 20.89 -4.73
C LEU A 27 -18.43 20.25 -3.38
N ARG A 28 -19.44 20.80 -2.72
CA ARG A 28 -20.08 20.20 -1.55
C ARG A 28 -20.94 19.03 -2.05
N LEU A 29 -20.46 17.81 -1.92
CA LEU A 29 -21.31 16.62 -1.97
C LEU A 29 -21.81 16.31 -0.55
N PRO A 30 -23.11 15.96 -0.40
CA PRO A 30 -23.72 15.77 0.91
C PRO A 30 -23.46 14.34 1.40
N TYR A 31 -22.25 14.08 1.96
CA TYR A 31 -22.01 12.93 2.81
C TYR A 31 -21.49 13.44 4.16
N PRO A 32 -22.29 13.35 5.24
CA PRO A 32 -21.80 13.68 6.56
C PRO A 32 -20.84 12.57 7.01
N GLY A 33 -19.56 12.92 7.20
CA GLY A 33 -18.55 12.01 7.74
C GLY A 33 -17.20 11.97 7.01
N PHE A 34 -17.02 12.68 5.90
CA PHE A 34 -15.71 12.81 5.29
C PHE A 34 -14.96 13.99 5.94
N LEU A 35 -14.14 13.67 6.93
CA LEU A 35 -13.04 14.54 7.32
C LEU A 35 -12.04 14.55 6.14
N TRP A 36 -11.92 15.68 5.47
CA TRP A 36 -10.76 15.97 4.62
C TRP A 36 -9.56 15.99 5.55
N TYR A 37 -8.77 14.92 5.52
CA TYR A 37 -7.44 15.01 6.11
C TYR A 37 -6.65 15.99 5.23
N ASP A 38 -6.24 17.09 5.80
CA ASP A 38 -5.13 17.86 5.25
C ASP A 38 -3.99 16.85 5.10
N ILE A 39 -3.59 16.60 3.85
CA ILE A 39 -2.43 15.76 3.56
C ILE A 39 -1.22 16.61 3.87
N GLU A 40 -1.01 16.88 5.16
CA GLU A 40 0.28 17.32 5.62
C GLU A 40 1.25 16.18 5.36
N LYS A 41 2.26 16.49 4.59
CA LYS A 41 3.35 15.57 4.27
C LYS A 41 3.92 15.04 5.59
N PRO A 42 3.96 13.71 5.81
CA PRO A 42 4.47 13.19 7.06
C PRO A 42 5.89 13.71 7.29
N PRO A 43 6.20 14.22 8.47
CA PRO A 43 7.53 14.71 8.77
C PRO A 43 8.56 13.59 8.63
N GLY A 44 9.59 13.79 7.82
CA GLY A 44 10.75 12.90 7.68
C GLY A 44 10.69 11.87 6.55
N GLY A 45 9.67 11.86 5.70
CA GLY A 45 9.65 11.00 4.50
C GLY A 45 10.69 11.45 3.47
N ASN A 46 11.51 10.52 2.97
CA ASN A 46 12.34 10.75 1.80
C ASN A 46 11.44 11.14 0.63
N ASN A 47 11.83 12.19 -0.10
CA ASN A 47 11.04 12.71 -1.23
C ASN A 47 11.20 11.82 -2.47
N MET A 48 11.05 10.50 -2.29
CA MET A 48 11.21 9.49 -3.34
C MET A 48 9.98 9.46 -4.25
N ASN A 49 10.20 9.47 -5.55
CA ASN A 49 9.13 9.18 -6.50
C ASN A 49 8.84 7.67 -6.55
N PHE A 50 7.71 7.28 -7.17
CA PHE A 50 7.30 5.87 -7.21
C PHE A 50 8.33 4.95 -7.89
N MET A 51 9.03 5.43 -8.92
CA MET A 51 10.07 4.61 -9.57
C MET A 51 11.26 4.36 -8.65
N GLU A 52 11.68 5.34 -7.87
CA GLU A 52 12.73 5.19 -6.87
C GLU A 52 12.32 4.18 -5.80
N ILE A 53 11.07 4.27 -5.30
CA ILE A 53 10.51 3.29 -4.37
C ILE A 53 10.50 1.90 -5.01
N ALA A 54 10.02 1.76 -6.23
CA ALA A 54 9.97 0.48 -6.94
C ALA A 54 11.37 -0.11 -7.16
N GLN A 55 12.38 0.72 -7.37
CA GLN A 55 13.78 0.30 -7.54
C GLN A 55 14.44 -0.10 -6.22
N THR A 56 14.18 0.63 -5.14
CA THR A 56 14.85 0.43 -3.84
C THR A 56 14.15 -0.58 -2.94
N ARG A 57 12.79 -0.65 -2.95
CA ARG A 57 12.06 -1.61 -2.15
C ARG A 57 12.52 -3.04 -2.45
N GLN A 58 12.93 -3.75 -1.43
CA GLN A 58 13.30 -5.16 -1.51
C GLN A 58 12.72 -5.95 -0.33
N SER A 59 12.73 -7.28 -0.43
CA SER A 59 12.46 -8.16 0.72
C SER A 59 13.65 -8.10 1.67
N CYS A 60 13.53 -7.33 2.74
CA CYS A 60 14.53 -7.23 3.80
C CYS A 60 14.60 -8.57 4.56
N ARG A 61 15.79 -9.10 4.75
CA ARG A 61 16.02 -10.37 5.44
C ARG A 61 17.09 -10.30 6.54
N SER A 62 17.45 -9.09 6.91
CA SER A 62 18.32 -8.82 8.06
C SER A 62 17.90 -7.47 8.66
N TYR A 63 17.52 -7.46 9.93
CA TYR A 63 17.01 -6.28 10.59
C TYR A 63 17.94 -5.83 11.73
N ASP A 64 17.99 -4.52 11.94
CA ASP A 64 18.62 -3.93 13.10
C ASP A 64 17.68 -4.07 14.32
N CYS A 65 17.93 -5.07 15.15
CA CYS A 65 17.11 -5.37 16.31
C CYS A 65 17.18 -4.28 17.42
N ALA A 66 18.15 -3.36 17.34
CA ALA A 66 18.30 -2.28 18.31
C ALA A 66 17.46 -1.04 17.96
N LYS A 67 16.96 -0.96 16.71
CA LYS A 67 16.14 0.17 16.26
C LYS A 67 14.67 -0.18 16.27
N GLU A 68 13.92 0.58 17.04
CA GLU A 68 12.46 0.52 17.02
C GLU A 68 11.91 1.26 15.80
N VAL A 69 10.68 0.91 15.42
CA VAL A 69 9.90 1.63 14.40
C VAL A 69 9.12 2.73 15.09
N GLU A 70 9.36 3.96 14.70
CA GLU A 70 8.67 5.14 15.22
C GLU A 70 7.18 5.06 14.94
N GLN A 71 6.39 5.52 15.90
CA GLN A 71 4.93 5.44 15.83
C GLN A 71 4.39 6.24 14.63
N GLU A 72 4.96 7.39 14.34
CA GLU A 72 4.57 8.26 13.21
C GLU A 72 4.79 7.58 11.86
N LYS A 73 5.90 6.85 11.70
CA LYS A 73 6.17 6.07 10.48
C LYS A 73 5.20 4.91 10.32
N LEU A 74 4.92 4.20 11.42
CA LEU A 74 3.95 3.12 11.41
C LEU A 74 2.56 3.63 11.02
N GLU A 75 2.12 4.76 11.57
CA GLU A 75 0.86 5.38 11.24
C GLU A 75 0.79 5.82 9.77
N ALA A 76 1.87 6.40 9.22
CA ALA A 76 1.94 6.74 7.81
C ALA A 76 1.75 5.51 6.91
N ILE A 77 2.40 4.39 7.26
CA ILE A 77 2.24 3.10 6.55
C ILE A 77 0.80 2.60 6.63
N LEU A 78 0.16 2.68 7.80
CA LEU A 78 -1.22 2.24 7.98
C LEU A 78 -2.22 3.15 7.23
N ARG A 79 -1.96 4.46 7.17
CA ARG A 79 -2.74 5.40 6.34
C ARG A 79 -2.60 5.08 4.85
N ALA A 80 -1.39 4.81 4.38
CA ALA A 80 -1.19 4.36 3.00
C ALA A 80 -1.97 3.08 2.70
N ALA A 81 -1.94 2.11 3.61
CA ALA A 81 -2.72 0.87 3.50
C ALA A 81 -4.23 1.14 3.43
N GLN A 82 -4.75 2.11 4.19
CA GLN A 82 -6.16 2.52 4.17
C GLN A 82 -6.60 3.07 2.81
N LEU A 83 -5.67 3.69 2.06
CA LEU A 83 -5.94 4.26 0.74
C LEU A 83 -5.87 3.23 -0.39
N ALA A 84 -5.53 1.97 -0.10
CA ALA A 84 -5.46 0.92 -1.10
C ALA A 84 -6.85 0.62 -1.71
N PRO A 85 -6.97 0.56 -3.04
CA PRO A 85 -8.24 0.22 -3.68
C PRO A 85 -8.59 -1.25 -3.45
N SER A 86 -9.89 -1.57 -3.48
CA SER A 86 -10.40 -2.94 -3.35
C SER A 86 -11.66 -3.15 -4.18
N ALA A 87 -11.96 -4.39 -4.51
CA ALA A 87 -13.16 -4.76 -5.27
C ALA A 87 -14.42 -4.28 -4.56
N CYS A 88 -15.26 -3.51 -5.27
CA CYS A 88 -16.47 -2.87 -4.73
C CYS A 88 -16.20 -2.04 -3.46
N ASN A 89 -15.00 -1.50 -3.29
CA ASN A 89 -14.53 -0.84 -2.06
C ASN A 89 -14.77 -1.66 -0.79
N GLY A 90 -14.70 -2.98 -0.92
CA GLY A 90 -15.09 -3.92 0.13
C GLY A 90 -14.09 -4.07 1.26
N GLN A 91 -12.81 -3.77 1.02
CA GLN A 91 -11.72 -3.84 1.99
C GLN A 91 -11.76 -5.14 2.83
N PRO A 92 -11.78 -6.33 2.17
CA PRO A 92 -12.06 -7.61 2.84
C PRO A 92 -10.82 -8.15 3.58
N TYR A 93 -10.17 -7.31 4.35
CA TYR A 93 -8.98 -7.61 5.14
C TYR A 93 -8.93 -6.81 6.43
N LYS A 94 -8.20 -7.34 7.41
CA LYS A 94 -7.83 -6.66 8.64
C LYS A 94 -6.31 -6.69 8.80
N ILE A 95 -5.74 -5.59 9.24
CA ILE A 95 -4.32 -5.47 9.56
C ILE A 95 -4.19 -5.49 11.09
N THR A 96 -3.50 -6.48 11.62
CA THR A 96 -3.16 -6.53 13.05
C THR A 96 -1.69 -6.21 13.21
N VAL A 97 -1.39 -5.18 13.99
CA VAL A 97 -0.02 -4.75 14.30
C VAL A 97 0.46 -5.48 15.55
N CYS A 98 1.52 -6.27 15.42
CA CYS A 98 2.15 -6.98 16.50
C CYS A 98 3.52 -6.35 16.82
N LYS A 99 3.77 -6.04 18.09
CA LYS A 99 5.04 -5.54 18.64
C LYS A 99 5.45 -6.39 19.85
N GLY A 100 6.69 -6.28 20.28
CA GLY A 100 7.21 -6.97 21.47
C GLY A 100 7.04 -8.50 21.40
N GLU A 101 6.54 -9.13 22.45
CA GLU A 101 6.39 -10.58 22.53
C GLU A 101 5.41 -11.14 21.47
N ALA A 102 4.34 -10.40 21.15
CA ALA A 102 3.42 -10.81 20.10
C ALA A 102 4.09 -10.84 18.72
N ALA A 103 4.98 -9.87 18.42
CA ALA A 103 5.74 -9.88 17.19
C ALA A 103 6.69 -11.08 17.10
N LYS A 104 7.38 -11.42 18.18
CA LYS A 104 8.26 -12.58 18.26
C LYS A 104 7.50 -13.89 18.07
N ALA A 105 6.34 -14.03 18.72
CA ALA A 105 5.49 -15.21 18.60
C ALA A 105 4.95 -15.39 17.17
N VAL A 106 4.48 -14.32 16.53
CA VAL A 106 4.03 -14.33 15.13
C VAL A 106 5.20 -14.68 14.19
N ALA A 107 6.37 -14.06 14.38
CA ALA A 107 7.56 -14.36 13.60
C ALA A 107 7.96 -15.84 13.72
N ALA A 108 7.93 -16.41 14.94
CA ALA A 108 8.21 -17.83 15.16
C ALA A 108 7.20 -18.73 14.43
N ALA A 109 5.93 -18.35 14.36
CA ALA A 109 4.90 -19.07 13.60
C ALA A 109 5.10 -18.98 12.06
N CYS A 110 5.97 -18.07 11.58
CA CYS A 110 6.38 -17.99 10.18
C CYS A 110 7.64 -18.81 9.86
N THR A 111 8.30 -19.42 10.84
CA THR A 111 9.55 -20.17 10.67
C THR A 111 9.30 -21.66 10.57
N GLY A 112 8.76 -22.15 9.46
CA GLY A 112 8.61 -23.59 9.20
C GLY A 112 9.71 -24.10 8.26
N MET A 113 10.16 -25.35 8.42
CA MET A 113 11.14 -26.02 7.54
C MET A 113 12.43 -25.21 7.27
N GLY A 114 12.86 -24.42 8.25
CA GLY A 114 14.04 -23.56 8.12
C GLY A 114 13.81 -22.24 7.36
N MET A 115 12.57 -21.98 6.92
CA MET A 115 12.20 -20.75 6.22
C MET A 115 12.09 -19.57 7.20
N ASN A 116 12.30 -18.37 6.69
CA ASN A 116 11.99 -17.08 7.35
C ASN A 116 12.63 -16.87 8.75
N LYS A 117 13.75 -17.52 9.06
CA LYS A 117 14.44 -17.37 10.36
C LYS A 117 14.75 -15.92 10.73
N PHE A 118 14.92 -15.05 9.73
CA PHE A 118 15.18 -13.63 9.91
C PHE A 118 13.98 -12.85 10.48
N ALA A 119 12.74 -13.40 10.37
CA ALA A 119 11.53 -12.68 10.76
C ALA A 119 11.53 -12.27 12.25
N VAL A 120 12.18 -13.05 13.11
CA VAL A 120 12.30 -12.76 14.57
C VAL A 120 13.14 -11.51 14.86
N GLN A 121 13.94 -11.05 13.89
CA GLN A 121 14.74 -9.83 14.03
C GLN A 121 13.91 -8.55 13.82
N ALA A 122 12.78 -8.65 13.10
CA ALA A 122 11.93 -7.49 12.81
C ALA A 122 11.12 -7.11 14.06
N PRO A 123 11.19 -5.85 14.53
CA PRO A 123 10.49 -5.40 15.73
C PRO A 123 8.96 -5.35 15.57
N VAL A 124 8.47 -5.28 14.35
CA VAL A 124 7.02 -5.22 14.05
C VAL A 124 6.64 -6.29 13.04
N GLN A 125 5.51 -6.95 13.29
CA GLN A 125 4.85 -7.85 12.35
C GLN A 125 3.46 -7.30 12.03
N LEU A 126 3.16 -7.10 10.74
CA LEU A 126 1.83 -6.73 10.27
C LEU A 126 1.15 -8.01 9.76
N VAL A 127 0.13 -8.46 10.46
CA VAL A 127 -0.64 -9.66 10.12
C VAL A 127 -1.85 -9.25 9.28
N LEU A 128 -1.95 -9.75 8.06
CA LEU A 128 -3.07 -9.50 7.17
C LEU A 128 -3.99 -10.72 7.16
N SER A 129 -5.15 -10.58 7.80
CA SER A 129 -6.20 -11.61 7.81
C SER A 129 -7.35 -11.25 6.88
N GLU A 130 -8.04 -12.27 6.41
CA GLU A 130 -9.27 -12.08 5.63
C GLU A 130 -10.38 -11.44 6.49
N MET A 131 -11.30 -10.78 5.79
CA MET A 131 -12.60 -10.38 6.32
C MET A 131 -13.70 -10.84 5.34
N PRO A 132 -14.96 -10.92 5.78
CA PRO A 132 -16.06 -11.25 4.88
C PRO A 132 -16.14 -10.30 3.68
N TYR A 133 -16.56 -10.82 2.54
CA TYR A 133 -16.91 -9.98 1.40
C TYR A 133 -18.13 -9.11 1.67
N VAL A 134 -18.16 -7.92 1.11
CA VAL A 134 -19.42 -7.18 0.90
C VAL A 134 -20.29 -7.95 -0.12
N LYS A 135 -21.63 -7.85 0.00
CA LYS A 135 -22.58 -8.68 -0.80
C LYS A 135 -22.31 -8.61 -2.31
N SER A 136 -22.05 -7.42 -2.85
CA SER A 136 -21.76 -7.22 -4.28
C SER A 136 -20.49 -7.95 -4.73
N ALA A 137 -19.39 -7.86 -3.94
CA ALA A 137 -18.15 -8.55 -4.24
C ALA A 137 -18.29 -10.07 -4.08
N ALA A 138 -19.08 -10.56 -3.11
CA ALA A 138 -19.36 -11.99 -2.93
C ALA A 138 -20.06 -12.61 -4.14
N VAL A 139 -21.07 -11.92 -4.68
CA VAL A 139 -21.78 -12.36 -5.91
C VAL A 139 -20.82 -12.37 -7.10
N GLY A 140 -20.04 -11.30 -7.30
CA GLY A 140 -19.05 -11.20 -8.37
C GLY A 140 -17.99 -12.30 -8.29
N ALA A 141 -17.45 -12.57 -7.10
CA ALA A 141 -16.45 -13.60 -6.88
C ALA A 141 -17.00 -15.00 -7.25
N LYS A 142 -18.24 -15.32 -6.84
CA LYS A 142 -18.89 -16.58 -7.14
C LYS A 142 -19.16 -16.76 -8.64
N VAL A 143 -19.76 -15.74 -9.29
CA VAL A 143 -20.14 -15.77 -10.71
C VAL A 143 -18.90 -15.84 -11.61
N LYS A 144 -17.89 -15.07 -11.32
CA LYS A 144 -16.66 -14.98 -12.12
C LYS A 144 -15.58 -16.00 -11.69
N LYS A 145 -15.81 -16.76 -10.61
CA LYS A 145 -14.83 -17.67 -10.00
C LYS A 145 -13.49 -16.99 -9.73
N ASN A 146 -13.55 -15.74 -9.23
CA ASN A 146 -12.37 -14.92 -8.98
C ASN A 146 -12.21 -14.62 -7.48
N ASP A 147 -11.02 -14.85 -6.96
CA ASP A 147 -10.68 -14.55 -5.56
C ASP A 147 -10.24 -13.08 -5.41
N TYR A 148 -11.21 -12.18 -5.39
CA TYR A 148 -10.95 -10.73 -5.19
C TYR A 148 -10.25 -10.44 -3.87
N ARG A 149 -10.47 -11.22 -2.83
CA ARG A 149 -9.80 -11.05 -1.53
C ARG A 149 -8.29 -11.17 -1.63
N SER A 150 -7.81 -12.23 -2.30
CA SER A 150 -6.37 -12.40 -2.53
C SER A 150 -5.78 -11.26 -3.36
N ILE A 151 -6.53 -10.75 -4.34
CA ILE A 151 -6.13 -9.59 -5.14
C ILE A 151 -6.03 -8.35 -4.24
N ASP A 152 -7.09 -8.04 -3.49
CA ASP A 152 -7.16 -6.87 -2.61
C ASP A 152 -6.07 -6.90 -1.53
N ILE A 153 -5.81 -8.09 -0.93
CA ILE A 153 -4.73 -8.28 0.05
C ILE A 153 -3.35 -8.06 -0.60
N GLY A 154 -3.15 -8.49 -1.85
CA GLY A 154 -1.94 -8.22 -2.60
C GLY A 154 -1.74 -6.72 -2.86
N ILE A 155 -2.82 -6.00 -3.18
CA ILE A 155 -2.79 -4.55 -3.40
C ILE A 155 -2.42 -3.82 -2.09
N VAL A 156 -3.10 -4.09 -0.98
CA VAL A 156 -2.78 -3.43 0.29
C VAL A 156 -1.38 -3.75 0.78
N ALA A 157 -0.89 -4.98 0.56
CA ALA A 157 0.50 -5.34 0.87
C ALA A 157 1.51 -4.54 0.04
N ALA A 158 1.20 -4.21 -1.22
CA ALA A 158 2.02 -3.34 -2.05
C ALA A 158 2.06 -1.91 -1.50
N TYR A 159 0.93 -1.34 -1.09
CA TYR A 159 0.86 -0.02 -0.46
C TYR A 159 1.67 0.04 0.83
N ILE A 160 1.51 -0.94 1.73
CA ILE A 160 2.28 -1.06 2.97
C ILE A 160 3.79 -1.06 2.68
N THR A 161 4.23 -1.92 1.77
CA THR A 161 5.66 -2.10 1.50
C THR A 161 6.28 -0.94 0.72
N ALA A 162 5.49 -0.24 -0.08
CA ALA A 162 5.93 0.96 -0.79
C ALA A 162 6.12 2.13 0.18
N GLU A 163 5.13 2.38 1.04
CA GLU A 163 5.24 3.45 2.05
C GLU A 163 6.33 3.16 3.07
N ALA A 164 6.48 1.92 3.53
CA ALA A 164 7.59 1.54 4.40
C ALA A 164 8.95 1.87 3.77
N ALA A 165 9.13 1.60 2.47
CA ALA A 165 10.35 1.94 1.76
C ALA A 165 10.55 3.46 1.64
N ALA A 166 9.48 4.23 1.40
CA ALA A 166 9.53 5.70 1.40
C ALA A 166 9.92 6.27 2.77
N GLN A 167 9.54 5.57 3.87
CA GLN A 167 9.93 5.92 5.25
C GLN A 167 11.34 5.40 5.64
N GLY A 168 12.07 4.77 4.70
CA GLY A 168 13.39 4.20 4.95
C GLY A 168 13.39 2.90 5.74
N LEU A 169 12.24 2.20 5.79
CA LEU A 169 12.07 0.94 6.50
C LEU A 169 12.13 -0.26 5.53
N GLY A 170 12.67 -1.36 6.04
CA GLY A 170 12.70 -2.65 5.37
C GLY A 170 11.45 -3.48 5.66
N THR A 171 10.97 -4.21 4.66
CA THR A 171 9.84 -5.14 4.78
C THR A 171 10.11 -6.44 4.05
N CYS A 172 9.46 -7.53 4.51
CA CYS A 172 9.37 -8.76 3.73
C CYS A 172 7.97 -9.35 3.86
N ILE A 173 7.34 -9.66 2.72
CA ILE A 173 6.02 -10.31 2.67
C ILE A 173 6.24 -11.82 2.82
N LEU A 174 5.62 -12.42 3.83
CA LEU A 174 5.70 -13.84 4.16
C LEU A 174 4.35 -14.52 3.88
N GLY A 175 4.35 -15.49 2.98
CA GLY A 175 3.21 -16.38 2.72
C GLY A 175 3.38 -17.77 3.35
N TRP A 176 4.59 -18.12 3.80
CA TRP A 176 4.85 -19.34 4.57
C TRP A 176 4.66 -19.06 6.04
N LEU A 177 3.54 -19.53 6.59
CA LEU A 177 3.13 -19.23 7.95
C LEU A 177 2.22 -20.35 8.51
N ASP A 178 2.15 -20.47 9.83
CA ASP A 178 1.19 -21.33 10.55
C ASP A 178 -0.04 -20.48 10.88
N ASP A 179 -1.07 -20.55 10.04
CA ASP A 179 -2.32 -19.80 10.19
C ASP A 179 -2.96 -20.02 11.57
N SER A 180 -3.03 -21.27 12.01
CA SER A 180 -3.73 -21.61 13.26
C SER A 180 -3.05 -20.98 14.47
N LYS A 181 -1.71 -21.03 14.53
CA LYS A 181 -0.96 -20.39 15.62
C LYS A 181 -1.08 -18.88 15.61
N ILE A 182 -0.97 -18.25 14.44
CA ILE A 182 -1.08 -16.79 14.34
C ILE A 182 -2.48 -16.33 14.73
N ARG A 183 -3.51 -17.05 14.33
CA ARG A 183 -4.89 -16.77 14.73
C ARG A 183 -5.07 -16.83 16.23
N GLN A 184 -4.48 -17.80 16.91
CA GLN A 184 -4.48 -17.89 18.37
C GLN A 184 -3.74 -16.73 19.03
N ILE A 185 -2.54 -16.39 18.53
CA ILE A 185 -1.73 -15.29 19.06
C ILE A 185 -2.46 -13.95 18.96
N CYS A 186 -3.15 -13.72 17.83
CA CYS A 186 -3.76 -12.43 17.49
C CYS A 186 -5.28 -12.37 17.73
N ASP A 187 -5.88 -13.43 18.28
CA ASP A 187 -7.34 -13.55 18.47
C ASP A 187 -8.13 -13.25 17.18
N LEU A 188 -7.80 -13.97 16.10
CA LEU A 188 -8.39 -13.75 14.79
C LEU A 188 -9.41 -14.83 14.43
N ALA A 189 -10.62 -14.40 14.05
CA ALA A 189 -11.69 -15.29 13.60
C ALA A 189 -11.47 -15.84 12.18
N TYR A 190 -10.75 -15.10 11.33
CA TYR A 190 -10.59 -15.40 9.90
C TYR A 190 -9.14 -15.75 9.55
N PRO A 191 -8.93 -16.49 8.43
CA PRO A 191 -7.61 -16.93 8.00
C PRO A 191 -6.62 -15.78 7.80
N VAL A 192 -5.37 -16.03 8.18
CA VAL A 192 -4.23 -15.15 7.89
C VAL A 192 -3.67 -15.49 6.51
N ARG A 193 -3.52 -14.49 5.67
CA ARG A 193 -3.02 -14.66 4.30
C ARG A 193 -1.57 -14.29 4.15
N LEU A 194 -1.13 -13.24 4.83
CA LEU A 194 0.23 -12.73 4.78
C LEU A 194 0.66 -12.22 6.16
N VAL A 195 1.94 -12.30 6.42
CA VAL A 195 2.61 -11.53 7.47
C VAL A 195 3.67 -10.66 6.79
N ILE A 196 3.72 -9.39 7.15
CA ILE A 196 4.74 -8.46 6.64
C ILE A 196 5.64 -8.08 7.82
N THR A 197 6.91 -8.47 7.73
CA THR A 197 7.93 -8.02 8.68
C THR A 197 8.25 -6.55 8.41
N LEU A 198 8.46 -5.75 9.46
CA LEU A 198 8.73 -4.32 9.36
C LEU A 198 9.80 -3.91 10.38
N GLY A 199 10.81 -3.17 9.93
CA GLY A 199 11.89 -2.66 10.76
C GLY A 199 12.96 -1.99 9.93
N TYR A 200 14.00 -1.49 10.58
CA TYR A 200 15.18 -1.00 9.88
C TYR A 200 16.01 -2.14 9.34
N ALA A 201 16.49 -2.03 8.11
CA ALA A 201 17.45 -2.99 7.58
C ALA A 201 18.77 -2.88 8.35
N ALA A 202 19.37 -4.03 8.67
CA ALA A 202 20.70 -4.05 9.23
C ALA A 202 21.73 -3.51 8.21
N GLU A 203 22.83 -2.95 8.70
CA GLU A 203 23.88 -2.35 7.85
C GLU A 203 24.39 -3.30 6.77
N GLY A 204 24.38 -4.61 7.02
CA GLY A 204 24.78 -5.65 6.06
C GLY A 204 23.73 -6.04 5.01
N ASP A 205 22.46 -5.59 5.11
CA ASP A 205 21.41 -5.94 4.13
C ASP A 205 21.46 -5.02 2.90
N LYS A 206 22.48 -5.18 2.08
CA LYS A 206 22.70 -4.39 0.87
C LYS A 206 21.56 -4.56 -0.14
N LEU A 207 21.31 -3.51 -0.92
CA LEU A 207 20.36 -3.57 -2.04
C LEU A 207 20.82 -4.61 -3.07
N ARG A 208 19.96 -5.57 -3.35
CA ARG A 208 20.22 -6.64 -4.31
C ARG A 208 19.74 -6.26 -5.72
N PRO A 209 20.49 -6.64 -6.78
CA PRO A 209 20.02 -6.46 -8.15
C PRO A 209 18.65 -7.13 -8.36
N LYS A 210 17.73 -6.41 -8.98
CA LYS A 210 16.39 -6.93 -9.28
C LYS A 210 16.44 -7.84 -10.52
N LYS A 211 16.25 -9.13 -10.30
CA LYS A 211 16.05 -10.08 -11.41
C LYS A 211 14.57 -10.06 -11.79
N ARG A 212 14.26 -9.64 -13.00
CA ARG A 212 12.89 -9.58 -13.57
C ARG A 212 12.93 -10.17 -14.98
N LYS A 213 11.77 -10.64 -15.42
CA LYS A 213 11.56 -10.96 -16.83
C LYS A 213 11.72 -9.68 -17.66
N GLU A 214 12.11 -9.84 -18.91
CA GLU A 214 12.15 -8.72 -19.84
C GLU A 214 10.73 -8.20 -20.11
N LEU A 215 10.62 -6.91 -20.44
CA LEU A 215 9.32 -6.27 -20.65
C LEU A 215 8.50 -6.97 -21.74
N LYS A 216 9.15 -7.45 -22.80
CA LYS A 216 8.51 -8.21 -23.89
C LYS A 216 7.88 -9.53 -23.47
N GLU A 217 8.33 -10.11 -22.33
CA GLU A 217 7.73 -11.33 -21.76
C GLU A 217 6.50 -11.04 -20.90
N LEU A 218 6.38 -9.80 -20.44
CA LEU A 218 5.30 -9.35 -19.53
C LEU A 218 4.20 -8.59 -20.26
N VAL A 219 4.52 -7.99 -21.40
CA VAL A 219 3.62 -7.06 -22.11
C VAL A 219 3.42 -7.54 -23.55
N ALA A 220 2.17 -7.57 -23.99
CA ALA A 220 1.81 -7.77 -25.38
C ALA A 220 0.99 -6.56 -25.87
N TYR A 221 1.31 -6.06 -27.04
CA TYR A 221 0.54 -5.03 -27.74
C TYR A 221 -0.35 -5.71 -28.79
N LYS A 222 -1.63 -5.30 -28.88
CA LYS A 222 -2.61 -5.81 -29.85
C LYS A 222 -3.31 -4.65 -30.53
#